data_a39a4fe26f8b954229569b37d1f2b590
#
_entry.id   a39a4fe26f8b954229569b37d1f2b590
#
_cell.length_a   1.000
_cell.length_b   1.000
_cell.length_c   1.000
_cell.angle_alpha   90.00
_cell.angle_beta   90.00
_cell.angle_gamma   90.00
#
_symmetry.space_group_name_H-M   'P 1'
#
loop_
_entity.id
_entity.type
_entity.pdbx_description
1 polymer ?
#
loop_
_entity_poly.entity_id
_entity_poly.type
_entity_poly.pdbx_seq_one_letter_code
_entity_poly.pdbx_strand_id
1 'polypeptide(L)'
;MENQKALKKVSDKDLRKVFLHSLAIMCSWNYERQMHMGFMYGMAPVLDKLYADDEERKKEEYQRHMEFFNCTPQLTPFIMGLAASMEEQNANSEEGEFQTESISMIKTSLMGPFAGIGDSFFQGTIRIITFGIGLSFAQQGSILGPILAVLLFAIPSLLFAYNATFFGYRSGNKYLAKLYQEGLMDRVMHFASIVGLAVVGGMVASMVSVTTPLTFSTGGTNLVIQDMLDSIIPKMLPFVFTLGIYNLVQKKVNTNVLLIGIVLFGMVMGALGIL
;
A
#
# COMPACT_ATOMS: atom_id res chain seq x y z
N MET A 1 15.01 41.42 -22.22
CA MET A 1 13.59 41.01 -22.08
C MET A 1 13.61 39.53 -21.67
N GLU A 2 13.57 39.25 -20.38
CA GLU A 2 13.44 37.90 -19.87
C GLU A 2 12.10 37.34 -20.33
N ASN A 3 12.17 36.30 -21.12
CA ASN A 3 11.01 35.57 -21.55
C ASN A 3 10.50 34.81 -20.29
N GLN A 4 9.55 35.38 -19.54
CA GLN A 4 8.91 34.71 -18.46
C GLN A 4 8.25 33.45 -19.04
N LYS A 5 8.93 32.31 -18.89
CA LYS A 5 8.42 30.99 -19.26
C LYS A 5 7.07 30.79 -18.51
N ALA A 6 5.99 30.68 -19.26
CA ALA A 6 4.68 30.49 -18.63
C ALA A 6 4.72 29.25 -17.72
N LEU A 7 4.31 29.42 -16.47
CA LEU A 7 4.31 28.32 -15.48
C LEU A 7 3.46 27.17 -15.99
N LYS A 8 4.07 26.00 -16.06
CA LYS A 8 3.39 24.74 -16.40
C LYS A 8 2.53 24.32 -15.22
N LYS A 9 1.25 24.03 -15.46
CA LYS A 9 0.30 23.73 -14.38
C LYS A 9 -0.56 22.51 -14.70
N VAL A 10 -0.68 21.61 -13.73
CA VAL A 10 -1.60 20.48 -13.79
C VAL A 10 -3.02 20.98 -13.49
N SER A 11 -3.95 20.68 -14.38
CA SER A 11 -5.36 21.06 -14.24
C SER A 11 -6.20 19.93 -13.63
N ASP A 12 -7.41 20.26 -13.16
CA ASP A 12 -8.36 19.26 -12.70
C ASP A 12 -8.72 18.24 -13.79
N LYS A 13 -8.63 18.62 -15.07
CA LYS A 13 -8.84 17.72 -16.20
C LYS A 13 -7.71 16.68 -16.30
N ASP A 14 -6.49 17.09 -16.03
CA ASP A 14 -5.33 16.18 -16.02
C ASP A 14 -5.40 15.23 -14.83
N LEU A 15 -5.78 15.70 -13.65
CA LEU A 15 -6.01 14.88 -12.46
C LEU A 15 -7.13 13.83 -12.65
N ARG A 16 -8.21 14.21 -13.37
CA ARG A 16 -9.24 13.22 -13.75
C ARG A 16 -8.68 12.13 -14.67
N LYS A 17 -7.79 12.49 -15.60
CA LYS A 17 -7.10 11.49 -16.43
C LYS A 17 -6.18 10.59 -15.57
N VAL A 18 -5.41 11.17 -14.65
CA VAL A 18 -4.60 10.40 -13.68
C VAL A 18 -5.48 9.39 -12.93
N PHE A 19 -6.62 9.83 -12.39
CA PHE A 19 -7.58 8.93 -11.75
C PHE A 19 -8.07 7.82 -12.68
N LEU A 20 -8.50 8.15 -13.91
CA LEU A 20 -8.98 7.15 -14.86
C LEU A 20 -7.89 6.14 -15.24
N HIS A 21 -6.66 6.61 -15.47
CA HIS A 21 -5.53 5.75 -15.77
C HIS A 21 -5.13 4.88 -14.55
N SER A 22 -5.29 5.40 -13.33
CA SER A 22 -5.00 4.65 -12.11
C SER A 22 -5.88 3.41 -11.93
N LEU A 23 -7.05 3.35 -12.58
CA LEU A 23 -7.91 2.16 -12.56
C LEU A 23 -7.24 0.96 -13.23
N ALA A 24 -6.25 1.20 -14.10
CA ALA A 24 -5.45 0.17 -14.75
C ALA A 24 -4.20 -0.24 -13.95
N ILE A 25 -4.06 0.19 -12.67
CA ILE A 25 -2.85 -0.02 -11.86
C ILE A 25 -2.41 -1.49 -11.78
N MET A 26 -3.36 -2.42 -11.80
CA MET A 26 -3.11 -3.85 -11.71
C MET A 26 -3.00 -4.56 -13.07
N CYS A 27 -3.28 -3.88 -14.19
CA CYS A 27 -3.36 -4.51 -15.51
C CYS A 27 -2.03 -5.04 -16.03
N SER A 28 -0.91 -4.53 -15.53
CA SER A 28 0.46 -4.91 -15.93
C SER A 28 1.30 -5.36 -14.73
N TRP A 29 0.66 -5.93 -13.71
CA TRP A 29 1.35 -6.44 -12.54
C TRP A 29 2.37 -7.52 -12.91
N ASN A 30 3.56 -7.43 -12.35
CA ASN A 30 4.60 -8.43 -12.55
C ASN A 30 5.36 -8.69 -11.24
N TYR A 31 6.05 -9.82 -11.19
CA TYR A 31 6.73 -10.25 -9.97
C TYR A 31 7.93 -9.35 -9.59
N GLU A 32 8.64 -8.81 -10.57
CA GLU A 32 9.89 -8.07 -10.35
C GLU A 32 9.67 -6.69 -9.72
N ARG A 33 8.74 -5.89 -10.30
CA ARG A 33 8.51 -4.50 -9.91
C ARG A 33 7.05 -4.19 -9.56
N GLN A 34 6.23 -5.21 -9.43
CA GLN A 34 4.83 -5.15 -9.01
C GLN A 34 3.96 -4.25 -9.93
N MET A 35 3.49 -3.12 -9.43
CA MET A 35 2.55 -2.21 -10.09
C MET A 35 3.22 -1.05 -10.83
N HIS A 36 4.53 -1.06 -11.01
CA HIS A 36 5.32 0.06 -11.54
C HIS A 36 4.81 0.61 -12.89
N MET A 37 4.49 -0.29 -13.84
CA MET A 37 3.97 0.11 -15.16
C MET A 37 2.60 0.78 -15.05
N GLY A 38 1.73 0.27 -14.16
CA GLY A 38 0.44 0.89 -13.90
C GLY A 38 0.57 2.26 -13.24
N PHE A 39 1.57 2.44 -12.35
CA PHE A 39 1.86 3.74 -11.76
C PHE A 39 2.35 4.73 -12.82
N MET A 40 3.32 4.35 -13.64
CA MET A 40 3.82 5.16 -14.76
C MET A 40 2.67 5.52 -15.72
N TYR A 41 1.84 4.56 -16.12
CA TYR A 41 0.68 4.81 -16.97
C TYR A 41 -0.30 5.80 -16.35
N GLY A 42 -0.51 5.72 -15.03
CA GLY A 42 -1.30 6.69 -14.27
C GLY A 42 -0.74 8.11 -14.34
N MET A 43 0.59 8.25 -14.30
CA MET A 43 1.29 9.53 -14.36
C MET A 43 1.44 10.09 -15.76
N ALA A 44 1.34 9.28 -16.82
CA ALA A 44 1.57 9.67 -18.20
C ALA A 44 0.85 10.96 -18.63
N PRO A 45 -0.46 11.20 -18.33
CA PRO A 45 -1.14 12.42 -18.73
C PRO A 45 -0.52 13.71 -18.17
N VAL A 46 0.10 13.62 -17.00
CA VAL A 46 0.78 14.74 -16.34
C VAL A 46 2.16 14.93 -16.93
N LEU A 47 2.93 13.87 -17.08
CA LEU A 47 4.29 13.91 -17.64
C LEU A 47 4.30 14.41 -19.08
N ASP A 48 3.40 13.90 -19.92
CA ASP A 48 3.27 14.35 -21.32
C ASP A 48 2.98 15.85 -21.44
N LYS A 49 2.20 16.39 -20.50
CA LYS A 49 1.88 17.81 -20.49
C LYS A 49 3.02 18.67 -19.95
N LEU A 50 3.62 18.27 -18.83
CA LEU A 50 4.64 19.05 -18.14
C LEU A 50 5.95 19.09 -18.95
N TYR A 51 6.29 18.01 -19.62
CA TYR A 51 7.54 17.85 -20.37
C TYR A 51 7.33 17.77 -21.89
N ALA A 52 6.24 18.39 -22.40
CA ALA A 52 5.89 18.36 -23.83
C ALA A 52 7.00 18.91 -24.74
N ASP A 53 7.76 19.90 -24.25
CA ASP A 53 8.81 20.59 -25.02
C ASP A 53 10.21 20.04 -24.72
N ASP A 54 10.35 18.97 -23.92
CA ASP A 54 11.62 18.41 -23.48
C ASP A 54 11.54 16.88 -23.43
N GLU A 55 11.88 16.25 -24.54
CA GLU A 55 11.80 14.80 -24.70
C GLU A 55 12.83 14.04 -23.86
N GLU A 56 14.02 14.60 -23.60
CA GLU A 56 15.04 13.94 -22.78
C GLU A 56 14.60 13.92 -21.33
N ARG A 57 14.23 15.07 -20.78
CA ARG A 57 13.72 15.18 -19.42
C ARG A 57 12.44 14.35 -19.22
N LYS A 58 11.54 14.36 -20.21
CA LYS A 58 10.35 13.51 -20.19
C LYS A 58 10.69 12.04 -20.04
N LYS A 59 11.69 11.55 -20.78
CA LYS A 59 12.15 10.16 -20.70
C LYS A 59 12.71 9.82 -19.32
N GLU A 60 13.47 10.72 -18.71
CA GLU A 60 14.01 10.52 -17.35
C GLU A 60 12.88 10.40 -16.32
N GLU A 61 11.86 11.27 -16.41
CA GLU A 61 10.71 11.24 -15.51
C GLU A 61 9.88 9.96 -15.69
N TYR A 62 9.68 9.51 -16.92
CA TYR A 62 9.06 8.20 -17.16
C TYR A 62 9.85 7.06 -16.53
N GLN A 63 11.19 7.07 -16.66
CA GLN A 63 12.06 6.05 -16.06
C GLN A 63 11.97 6.06 -14.53
N ARG A 64 11.93 7.24 -13.89
CA ARG A 64 11.74 7.38 -12.44
C ARG A 64 10.44 6.77 -11.97
N HIS A 65 9.36 6.94 -12.72
CA HIS A 65 8.08 6.33 -12.35
C HIS A 65 7.98 4.83 -12.64
N MET A 66 8.97 4.23 -13.32
CA MET A 66 9.11 2.79 -13.54
C MET A 66 9.88 2.06 -12.42
N GLU A 67 10.17 2.71 -11.31
CA GLU A 67 10.71 2.09 -10.11
C GLU A 67 9.68 1.15 -9.46
N PHE A 68 10.18 0.23 -8.60
CA PHE A 68 9.32 -0.66 -7.82
C PHE A 68 8.19 0.10 -7.13
N PHE A 69 6.97 -0.38 -7.30
CA PHE A 69 5.79 0.19 -6.65
C PHE A 69 4.76 -0.88 -6.34
N ASN A 70 4.28 -0.92 -5.09
CA ASN A 70 3.19 -1.80 -4.68
C ASN A 70 2.39 -1.13 -3.56
N CYS A 71 1.12 -0.86 -3.81
CA CYS A 71 0.22 -0.24 -2.85
C CYS A 71 -1.22 -0.69 -3.11
N THR A 72 -2.08 -0.55 -2.11
CA THR A 72 -3.52 -0.79 -2.30
C THR A 72 -4.07 0.09 -3.42
N PRO A 73 -4.77 -0.47 -4.43
CA PRO A 73 -5.26 0.29 -5.59
C PRO A 73 -6.07 1.53 -5.23
N GLN A 74 -6.87 1.48 -4.17
CA GLN A 74 -7.71 2.60 -3.73
C GLN A 74 -6.91 3.78 -3.17
N LEU A 75 -5.73 3.53 -2.60
CA LEU A 75 -4.84 4.56 -2.01
C LEU A 75 -3.76 5.04 -2.98
N THR A 76 -3.44 4.25 -4.00
CA THR A 76 -2.47 4.60 -5.04
C THR A 76 -2.74 5.97 -5.69
N PRO A 77 -4.00 6.35 -6.02
CA PRO A 77 -4.31 7.64 -6.62
C PRO A 77 -3.91 8.85 -5.77
N PHE A 78 -3.88 8.72 -4.43
CA PHE A 78 -3.34 9.76 -3.56
C PHE A 78 -1.84 9.97 -3.82
N ILE A 79 -1.07 8.89 -3.89
CA ILE A 79 0.38 8.96 -4.16
C ILE A 79 0.64 9.52 -5.56
N MET A 80 -0.17 9.15 -6.55
CA MET A 80 -0.09 9.72 -7.91
C MET A 80 -0.40 11.22 -7.91
N GLY A 81 -1.42 11.66 -7.20
CA GLY A 81 -1.75 13.08 -7.05
C GLY A 81 -0.60 13.87 -6.41
N LEU A 82 0.00 13.32 -5.36
CA LEU A 82 1.15 13.90 -4.68
C LEU A 82 2.36 13.99 -5.61
N ALA A 83 2.69 12.90 -6.32
CA ALA A 83 3.75 12.86 -7.31
C ALA A 83 3.51 13.87 -8.45
N ALA A 84 2.27 14.02 -8.94
CA ALA A 84 1.91 15.01 -9.95
C ALA A 84 2.17 16.45 -9.49
N SER A 85 1.96 16.74 -8.21
CA SER A 85 2.30 18.05 -7.63
C SER A 85 3.81 18.29 -7.58
N MET A 86 4.59 17.25 -7.27
CA MET A 86 6.06 17.35 -7.24
C MET A 86 6.63 17.47 -8.64
N GLU A 87 6.09 16.74 -9.60
CA GLU A 87 6.46 16.86 -11.03
C GLU A 87 6.14 18.25 -11.58
N GLU A 88 5.03 18.86 -11.17
CA GLU A 88 4.72 20.25 -11.54
C GLU A 88 5.79 21.22 -10.99
N GLN A 89 6.24 21.04 -9.77
CA GLN A 89 7.31 21.86 -9.18
C GLN A 89 8.63 21.61 -9.90
N ASN A 90 8.99 20.36 -10.15
CA ASN A 90 10.19 19.98 -10.90
C ASN A 90 10.19 20.60 -12.31
N ALA A 91 9.08 20.52 -13.05
CA ALA A 91 8.96 21.05 -14.41
C ALA A 91 9.06 22.59 -14.50
N ASN A 92 8.82 23.28 -13.39
CA ASN A 92 8.91 24.74 -13.28
C ASN A 92 10.21 25.23 -12.63
N SER A 93 11.05 24.33 -12.10
CA SER A 93 12.36 24.63 -11.54
C SER A 93 13.44 24.58 -12.63
N GLU A 94 14.54 25.28 -12.42
CA GLU A 94 15.73 25.13 -13.26
C GLU A 94 16.34 23.73 -13.09
N GLU A 95 17.09 23.30 -14.10
CA GLU A 95 17.73 21.98 -14.07
C GLU A 95 18.70 21.88 -12.89
N GLY A 96 18.52 20.87 -12.03
CA GLY A 96 19.31 20.64 -10.82
C GLY A 96 18.86 21.43 -9.58
N GLU A 97 17.90 22.35 -9.68
CA GLU A 97 17.37 23.08 -8.52
C GLU A 97 16.40 22.21 -7.68
N PHE A 98 15.60 21.40 -8.35
CA PHE A 98 14.67 20.49 -7.67
C PHE A 98 15.32 19.12 -7.43
N GLN A 99 15.26 18.65 -6.18
CA GLN A 99 15.78 17.33 -5.82
C GLN A 99 14.81 16.23 -6.27
N THR A 100 14.99 15.74 -7.47
CA THR A 100 14.10 14.76 -8.11
C THR A 100 14.01 13.43 -7.36
N GLU A 101 15.06 13.02 -6.62
CA GLU A 101 15.06 11.85 -5.74
C GLU A 101 13.97 11.91 -4.67
N SER A 102 13.55 13.12 -4.29
CA SER A 102 12.48 13.28 -3.31
C SER A 102 11.13 12.72 -3.78
N ILE A 103 10.88 12.68 -5.09
CA ILE A 103 9.69 12.07 -5.67
C ILE A 103 9.69 10.55 -5.40
N SER A 104 10.82 9.89 -5.67
CA SER A 104 11.02 8.46 -5.40
C SER A 104 10.93 8.16 -3.89
N MET A 105 11.55 9.00 -3.06
CA MET A 105 11.52 8.86 -1.61
C MET A 105 10.10 8.94 -1.05
N ILE A 106 9.28 9.87 -1.48
CA ILE A 106 7.89 10.00 -1.05
C ILE A 106 7.05 8.82 -1.51
N LYS A 107 7.17 8.40 -2.76
CA LYS A 107 6.49 7.21 -3.28
C LYS A 107 6.77 5.98 -2.41
N THR A 108 8.05 5.71 -2.16
CA THR A 108 8.48 4.54 -1.38
C THR A 108 8.09 4.62 0.09
N SER A 109 8.18 5.81 0.70
CA SER A 109 7.83 6.02 2.12
C SER A 109 6.33 5.84 2.40
N LEU A 110 5.47 6.28 1.47
CA LEU A 110 4.03 6.16 1.62
C LEU A 110 3.49 4.79 1.18
N MET A 111 4.19 4.11 0.28
CA MET A 111 3.77 2.84 -0.29
C MET A 111 3.45 1.79 0.77
N GLY A 112 4.36 1.54 1.72
CA GLY A 112 4.19 0.54 2.77
C GLY A 112 3.04 0.84 3.73
N PRO A 113 3.02 2.00 4.41
CA PRO A 113 1.92 2.40 5.28
C PRO A 113 0.56 2.39 4.59
N PHE A 114 0.48 2.89 3.37
CA PHE A 114 -0.77 2.94 2.62
C PHE A 114 -1.23 1.56 2.12
N ALA A 115 -0.30 0.68 1.76
CA ALA A 115 -0.64 -0.72 1.49
C ALA A 115 -1.23 -1.38 2.73
N GLY A 116 -0.57 -1.27 3.90
CA GLY A 116 -1.05 -1.85 5.15
C GLY A 116 -2.43 -1.35 5.57
N ILE A 117 -2.64 -0.02 5.58
CA ILE A 117 -3.94 0.58 5.91
C ILE A 117 -5.00 0.19 4.88
N GLY A 118 -4.67 0.31 3.60
CA GLY A 118 -5.62 0.07 2.53
C GLY A 118 -6.06 -1.38 2.43
N ASP A 119 -5.13 -2.32 2.56
CA ASP A 119 -5.45 -3.75 2.52
C ASP A 119 -6.32 -4.16 3.72
N SER A 120 -6.02 -3.68 4.92
CA SER A 120 -6.86 -3.93 6.09
C SER A 120 -8.26 -3.35 5.95
N PHE A 121 -8.37 -2.13 5.44
CA PHE A 121 -9.64 -1.42 5.34
C PHE A 121 -10.46 -1.90 4.13
N PHE A 122 -9.90 -1.83 2.92
CA PHE A 122 -10.64 -2.16 1.69
C PHE A 122 -10.77 -3.67 1.49
N GLN A 123 -9.67 -4.43 1.61
CA GLN A 123 -9.69 -5.87 1.35
C GLN A 123 -10.14 -6.67 2.57
N GLY A 124 -9.66 -6.30 3.76
CA GLY A 124 -9.95 -7.01 5.01
C GLY A 124 -11.32 -6.67 5.61
N THR A 125 -11.85 -5.47 5.40
CA THR A 125 -13.10 -5.03 6.05
C THR A 125 -14.22 -4.79 5.05
N ILE A 126 -14.10 -3.79 4.19
CA ILE A 126 -15.20 -3.40 3.28
C ILE A 126 -15.56 -4.56 2.35
N ARG A 127 -14.56 -5.20 1.74
CA ARG A 127 -14.78 -6.31 0.83
C ARG A 127 -15.52 -7.47 1.50
N ILE A 128 -15.11 -7.86 2.71
CA ILE A 128 -15.74 -8.95 3.44
C ILE A 128 -17.20 -8.64 3.75
N ILE A 129 -17.49 -7.43 4.23
CA ILE A 129 -18.86 -7.00 4.55
C ILE A 129 -19.73 -6.97 3.30
N THR A 130 -19.27 -6.34 2.23
CA THR A 130 -20.06 -6.16 1.01
C THR A 130 -20.33 -7.47 0.28
N PHE A 131 -19.32 -8.36 0.24
CA PHE A 131 -19.49 -9.69 -0.33
C PHE A 131 -20.32 -10.61 0.57
N GLY A 132 -20.23 -10.48 1.90
CA GLY A 132 -21.12 -11.18 2.84
C GLY A 132 -22.59 -10.81 2.64
N ILE A 133 -22.90 -9.50 2.48
CA ILE A 133 -24.25 -9.03 2.14
C ILE A 133 -24.70 -9.64 0.79
N GLY A 134 -23.87 -9.53 -0.24
CA GLY A 134 -24.20 -10.09 -1.55
C GLY A 134 -24.45 -11.60 -1.51
N LEU A 135 -23.64 -12.36 -0.76
CA LEU A 135 -23.78 -13.80 -0.59
C LEU A 135 -25.12 -14.17 0.06
N SER A 136 -25.58 -13.41 1.08
CA SER A 136 -26.85 -13.69 1.75
C SER A 136 -28.07 -13.59 0.78
N PHE A 137 -28.04 -12.63 -0.16
CA PHE A 137 -29.06 -12.53 -1.22
C PHE A 137 -28.90 -13.61 -2.28
N ALA A 138 -27.66 -13.96 -2.65
CA ALA A 138 -27.41 -15.01 -3.64
C ALA A 138 -27.87 -16.39 -3.15
N GLN A 139 -27.69 -16.71 -1.87
CA GLN A 139 -28.18 -17.95 -1.24
C GLN A 139 -29.72 -18.09 -1.29
N GLN A 140 -30.43 -16.98 -1.37
CA GLN A 140 -31.89 -16.95 -1.55
C GLN A 140 -32.30 -17.03 -3.05
N GLY A 141 -31.35 -17.29 -3.97
CA GLY A 141 -31.58 -17.35 -5.40
C GLY A 141 -31.76 -16.00 -6.08
N SER A 142 -31.46 -14.88 -5.38
CA SER A 142 -31.64 -13.53 -5.92
C SER A 142 -30.43 -13.09 -6.73
N ILE A 143 -30.66 -12.66 -7.98
CA ILE A 143 -29.63 -12.05 -8.85
C ILE A 143 -29.10 -10.70 -8.30
N LEU A 144 -29.81 -10.09 -7.36
CA LEU A 144 -29.36 -8.89 -6.69
C LEU A 144 -28.11 -9.14 -5.84
N GLY A 145 -27.83 -10.37 -5.40
CA GLY A 145 -26.69 -10.70 -4.59
C GLY A 145 -25.35 -10.27 -5.21
N PRO A 146 -24.97 -10.81 -6.38
CA PRO A 146 -23.75 -10.41 -7.09
C PRO A 146 -23.69 -8.91 -7.42
N ILE A 147 -24.82 -8.33 -7.83
CA ILE A 147 -24.90 -6.90 -8.17
C ILE A 147 -24.60 -6.04 -6.94
N LEU A 148 -25.22 -6.33 -5.79
CA LEU A 148 -24.99 -5.62 -4.54
C LEU A 148 -23.55 -5.80 -4.07
N ALA A 149 -22.98 -7.02 -4.11
CA ALA A 149 -21.59 -7.26 -3.74
C ALA A 149 -20.62 -6.33 -4.50
N VAL A 150 -20.81 -6.23 -5.83
CA VAL A 150 -19.94 -5.40 -6.68
C VAL A 150 -20.19 -3.91 -6.43
N LEU A 151 -21.41 -3.45 -6.43
CA LEU A 151 -21.73 -2.01 -6.32
C LEU A 151 -21.38 -1.46 -4.94
N LEU A 152 -21.68 -2.18 -3.86
CA LEU A 152 -21.34 -1.76 -2.49
C LEU A 152 -19.82 -1.67 -2.24
N PHE A 153 -19.03 -2.45 -2.95
CA PHE A 153 -17.58 -2.36 -2.90
C PHE A 153 -17.03 -1.30 -3.86
N ALA A 154 -17.48 -1.32 -5.12
CA ALA A 154 -16.90 -0.49 -6.18
C ALA A 154 -17.21 1.01 -5.98
N ILE A 155 -18.46 1.38 -5.65
CA ILE A 155 -18.84 2.79 -5.56
C ILE A 155 -18.02 3.52 -4.49
N PRO A 156 -17.96 3.09 -3.21
CA PRO A 156 -17.14 3.75 -2.21
C PRO A 156 -15.66 3.75 -2.56
N SER A 157 -15.14 2.64 -3.12
CA SER A 157 -13.74 2.52 -3.54
C SER A 157 -13.37 3.54 -4.62
N LEU A 158 -14.22 3.70 -5.65
CA LEU A 158 -14.00 4.65 -6.74
C LEU A 158 -14.13 6.10 -6.27
N LEU A 159 -15.14 6.40 -5.44
CA LEU A 159 -15.31 7.73 -4.86
C LEU A 159 -14.13 8.12 -3.98
N PHE A 160 -13.63 7.18 -3.18
CA PHE A 160 -12.44 7.41 -2.36
C PHE A 160 -11.22 7.67 -3.24
N ALA A 161 -10.93 6.82 -4.21
CA ALA A 161 -9.79 6.93 -5.12
C ALA A 161 -9.81 8.25 -5.91
N TYR A 162 -10.99 8.64 -6.41
CA TYR A 162 -11.19 9.92 -7.10
C TYR A 162 -10.81 11.11 -6.21
N ASN A 163 -11.38 11.20 -5.02
CA ASN A 163 -11.08 12.29 -4.09
C ASN A 163 -9.63 12.25 -3.60
N ALA A 164 -9.07 11.07 -3.41
CA ALA A 164 -7.70 10.86 -3.00
C ALA A 164 -6.70 11.44 -4.02
N THR A 165 -6.96 11.34 -5.33
CA THR A 165 -6.13 11.97 -6.38
C THR A 165 -6.01 13.47 -6.18
N PHE A 166 -7.14 14.15 -6.03
CA PHE A 166 -7.17 15.60 -5.86
C PHE A 166 -6.60 16.04 -4.51
N PHE A 167 -6.87 15.28 -3.47
CA PHE A 167 -6.35 15.55 -2.14
C PHE A 167 -4.82 15.39 -2.10
N GLY A 168 -4.28 14.35 -2.74
CA GLY A 168 -2.83 14.15 -2.89
C GLY A 168 -2.15 15.32 -3.59
N TYR A 169 -2.68 15.76 -4.73
CA TYR A 169 -2.15 16.89 -5.48
C TYR A 169 -2.20 18.21 -4.69
N ARG A 170 -3.34 18.51 -4.06
CA ARG A 170 -3.49 19.73 -3.26
C ARG A 170 -2.60 19.72 -2.01
N SER A 171 -2.40 18.56 -1.41
CA SER A 171 -1.51 18.39 -0.25
C SER A 171 -0.06 18.61 -0.66
N GLY A 172 0.38 18.10 -1.81
CA GLY A 172 1.70 18.32 -2.36
C GLY A 172 1.99 19.79 -2.57
N ASN A 173 1.11 20.51 -3.29
CA ASN A 173 1.29 21.94 -3.56
C ASN A 173 1.31 22.81 -2.29
N LYS A 174 0.58 22.41 -1.24
CA LYS A 174 0.46 23.22 -0.02
C LYS A 174 1.57 22.95 1.00
N TYR A 175 1.98 21.70 1.14
CA TYR A 175 2.81 21.27 2.27
C TYR A 175 4.25 20.91 1.87
N LEU A 176 4.48 20.44 0.64
CA LEU A 176 5.83 20.01 0.23
C LEU A 176 6.86 21.13 0.27
N ALA A 177 6.56 22.27 -0.31
CA ALA A 177 7.46 23.41 -0.29
C ALA A 177 7.82 23.80 1.16
N LYS A 178 6.84 23.79 2.06
CA LYS A 178 7.05 24.08 3.50
C LYS A 178 7.85 22.98 4.20
N LEU A 179 7.56 21.71 3.93
CA LEU A 179 8.28 20.57 4.52
C LEU A 179 9.76 20.54 4.11
N TYR A 180 10.05 20.89 2.85
CA TYR A 180 11.44 21.01 2.38
C TYR A 180 12.17 22.18 3.03
N GLN A 181 11.55 23.37 3.06
CA GLN A 181 12.16 24.58 3.62
C GLN A 181 12.43 24.45 5.14
N GLU A 182 11.58 23.75 5.86
CA GLU A 182 11.68 23.55 7.31
C GLU A 182 12.47 22.28 7.69
N GLY A 183 12.98 21.48 6.75
CA GLY A 183 13.70 20.22 7.00
C GLY A 183 12.84 19.17 7.71
N LEU A 184 11.52 19.26 7.58
CA LEU A 184 10.58 18.37 8.26
C LEU A 184 10.36 17.03 7.53
N MET A 185 10.92 16.86 6.32
CA MET A 185 10.73 15.66 5.52
C MET A 185 11.13 14.38 6.27
N ASP A 186 12.28 14.39 6.95
CA ASP A 186 12.76 13.25 7.75
C ASP A 186 11.79 12.90 8.89
N ARG A 187 11.15 13.91 9.50
CA ARG A 187 10.15 13.69 10.55
C ARG A 187 8.88 13.04 9.99
N VAL A 188 8.42 13.49 8.82
CA VAL A 188 7.25 12.89 8.14
C VAL A 188 7.54 11.44 7.77
N MET A 189 8.71 11.15 7.23
CA MET A 189 9.14 9.79 6.89
C MET A 189 9.26 8.91 8.12
N HIS A 190 9.83 9.42 9.20
CA HIS A 190 9.93 8.70 10.47
C HIS A 190 8.54 8.39 11.06
N PHE A 191 7.63 9.36 11.05
CA PHE A 191 6.25 9.17 11.50
C PHE A 191 5.51 8.15 10.62
N ALA A 192 5.63 8.24 9.29
CA ALA A 192 5.03 7.27 8.36
C ALA A 192 5.55 5.85 8.61
N SER A 193 6.84 5.70 8.91
CA SER A 193 7.45 4.40 9.25
C SER A 193 6.88 3.83 10.56
N ILE A 194 6.70 4.66 11.59
CA ILE A 194 6.08 4.24 12.86
C ILE A 194 4.64 3.76 12.63
N VAL A 195 3.83 4.53 11.89
CA VAL A 195 2.47 4.16 11.54
C VAL A 195 2.45 2.86 10.73
N GLY A 196 3.34 2.72 9.75
CA GLY A 196 3.48 1.51 8.94
C GLY A 196 3.79 0.28 9.80
N LEU A 197 4.74 0.38 10.72
CA LEU A 197 5.08 -0.71 11.64
C LEU A 197 3.92 -1.06 12.57
N ALA A 198 3.19 -0.07 13.08
CA ALA A 198 2.01 -0.30 13.92
C ALA A 198 0.91 -1.03 13.15
N VAL A 199 0.66 -0.65 11.88
CA VAL A 199 -0.30 -1.33 10.99
C VAL A 199 0.14 -2.77 10.72
N VAL A 200 1.42 -3.00 10.38
CA VAL A 200 1.95 -4.36 10.16
C VAL A 200 1.79 -5.21 11.43
N GLY A 201 2.07 -4.65 12.61
CA GLY A 201 1.85 -5.34 13.88
C GLY A 201 0.38 -5.73 14.09
N GLY A 202 -0.55 -4.82 13.81
CA GLY A 202 -1.99 -5.08 13.85
C GLY A 202 -2.43 -6.17 12.85
N MET A 203 -1.87 -6.17 11.64
CA MET A 203 -2.12 -7.22 10.64
C MET A 203 -1.60 -8.58 11.10
N VAL A 204 -0.41 -8.66 11.67
CA VAL A 204 0.12 -9.90 12.25
C VAL A 204 -0.83 -10.44 13.31
N ALA A 205 -1.27 -9.60 14.25
CA ALA A 205 -2.18 -10.02 15.31
C ALA A 205 -3.55 -10.50 14.81
N SER A 206 -4.03 -9.96 13.68
CA SER A 206 -5.35 -10.27 13.11
C SER A 206 -5.34 -11.40 12.08
N MET A 207 -4.28 -11.50 11.27
CA MET A 207 -4.24 -12.41 10.12
C MET A 207 -3.38 -13.66 10.37
N VAL A 208 -2.37 -13.58 11.23
CA VAL A 208 -1.55 -14.77 11.57
C VAL A 208 -2.23 -15.53 12.70
N SER A 209 -2.64 -16.75 12.43
CA SER A 209 -3.24 -17.65 13.41
C SER A 209 -2.30 -18.83 13.68
N VAL A 210 -1.68 -18.81 14.84
CA VAL A 210 -0.86 -19.91 15.36
C VAL A 210 -1.36 -20.16 16.77
N THR A 211 -1.89 -21.37 17.03
CA THR A 211 -2.46 -21.75 18.33
C THR A 211 -1.96 -23.12 18.73
N THR A 212 -1.88 -23.39 20.03
CA THR A 212 -1.48 -24.70 20.54
C THR A 212 -2.61 -25.35 21.32
N PRO A 213 -2.95 -26.62 21.03
CA PRO A 213 -3.95 -27.39 21.80
C PRO A 213 -3.38 -28.00 23.07
N LEU A 214 -2.11 -27.77 23.39
CA LEU A 214 -1.44 -28.39 24.54
C LEU A 214 -2.11 -27.99 25.88
N THR A 215 -2.42 -28.98 26.70
CA THR A 215 -2.97 -28.81 28.03
C THR A 215 -2.16 -29.60 29.05
N PHE A 216 -1.96 -29.02 30.23
CA PHE A 216 -1.35 -29.70 31.37
C PHE A 216 -2.39 -29.91 32.48
N SER A 217 -2.49 -31.14 32.99
CA SER A 217 -3.35 -31.44 34.11
C SER A 217 -2.49 -31.56 35.37
N THR A 218 -2.69 -30.67 36.34
CA THR A 218 -2.00 -30.67 37.62
C THR A 218 -3.01 -30.44 38.74
N GLY A 219 -3.08 -31.37 39.71
CA GLY A 219 -3.93 -31.21 40.90
C GLY A 219 -5.43 -31.09 40.63
N GLY A 220 -5.95 -31.70 39.55
CA GLY A 220 -7.37 -31.64 39.17
C GLY A 220 -7.78 -30.40 38.37
N THR A 221 -6.83 -29.52 38.01
CA THR A 221 -7.08 -28.36 37.19
C THR A 221 -6.39 -28.54 35.83
N ASN A 222 -7.12 -28.34 34.74
CA ASN A 222 -6.55 -28.34 33.37
C ASN A 222 -6.05 -26.94 33.03
N LEU A 223 -4.75 -26.81 32.84
CA LEU A 223 -4.12 -25.58 32.39
C LEU A 223 -3.96 -25.63 30.85
N VAL A 224 -4.59 -24.71 30.15
CA VAL A 224 -4.47 -24.54 28.70
C VAL A 224 -3.27 -23.64 28.44
N ILE A 225 -2.25 -24.14 27.73
CA ILE A 225 -1.01 -23.38 27.48
C ILE A 225 -1.31 -22.13 26.65
N GLN A 226 -2.24 -22.23 25.69
CA GLN A 226 -2.63 -21.06 24.87
C GLN A 226 -3.12 -19.89 25.75
N ASP A 227 -4.00 -20.17 26.71
CA ASP A 227 -4.54 -19.14 27.58
C ASP A 227 -3.47 -18.51 28.49
N MET A 228 -2.51 -19.32 28.94
CA MET A 228 -1.37 -18.82 29.72
C MET A 228 -0.48 -17.88 28.89
N LEU A 229 -0.17 -18.26 27.65
CA LEU A 229 0.65 -17.43 26.74
C LEU A 229 -0.07 -16.12 26.40
N ASP A 230 -1.36 -16.20 26.07
CA ASP A 230 -2.18 -15.04 25.71
C ASP A 230 -2.46 -14.12 26.90
N SER A 231 -2.38 -14.61 28.14
CA SER A 231 -2.47 -13.77 29.34
C SER A 231 -1.21 -12.93 29.59
N ILE A 232 -0.05 -13.36 29.10
CA ILE A 232 1.21 -12.61 29.19
C ILE A 232 1.26 -11.57 28.08
N ILE A 233 1.12 -12.01 26.84
CA ILE A 233 1.06 -11.16 25.64
C ILE A 233 -0.02 -11.73 24.72
N PRO A 234 -1.12 -11.00 24.46
CA PRO A 234 -2.13 -11.42 23.50
C PRO A 234 -1.53 -11.75 22.14
N LYS A 235 -1.89 -12.91 21.58
CA LYS A 235 -1.33 -13.38 20.30
C LYS A 235 0.19 -13.61 20.32
N MET A 236 0.73 -14.07 21.45
CA MET A 236 2.17 -14.28 21.63
C MET A 236 2.76 -15.26 20.61
N LEU A 237 2.10 -16.39 20.32
CA LEU A 237 2.58 -17.37 19.33
C LEU A 237 2.65 -16.78 17.92
N PRO A 238 1.62 -16.15 17.36
CA PRO A 238 1.71 -15.40 16.09
C PRO A 238 2.86 -14.41 16.04
N PHE A 239 3.06 -13.66 17.12
CA PHE A 239 4.12 -12.64 17.19
C PHE A 239 5.51 -13.28 17.14
N VAL A 240 5.78 -14.27 17.98
CA VAL A 240 7.08 -14.98 18.04
C VAL A 240 7.37 -15.69 16.72
N PHE A 241 6.36 -16.34 16.11
CA PHE A 241 6.49 -17.00 14.83
C PHE A 241 6.84 -16.00 13.73
N THR A 242 6.18 -14.85 13.67
CA THR A 242 6.46 -13.79 12.71
C THR A 242 7.88 -13.23 12.87
N LEU A 243 8.34 -13.00 14.11
CA LEU A 243 9.72 -12.57 14.37
C LEU A 243 10.75 -13.62 13.93
N GLY A 244 10.45 -14.91 14.12
CA GLY A 244 11.27 -16.01 13.63
C GLY A 244 11.42 -15.98 12.11
N ILE A 245 10.32 -15.86 11.39
CA ILE A 245 10.31 -15.73 9.93
C ILE A 245 11.05 -14.47 9.48
N TYR A 246 10.80 -13.34 10.13
CA TYR A 246 11.51 -12.08 9.85
C TYR A 246 13.02 -12.24 9.96
N ASN A 247 13.53 -12.93 10.99
CA ASN A 247 14.96 -13.19 11.16
C ASN A 247 15.52 -14.03 10.01
N LEU A 248 14.77 -15.03 9.53
CA LEU A 248 15.18 -15.84 8.38
C LEU A 248 15.22 -15.02 7.08
N VAL A 249 14.27 -14.12 6.88
CA VAL A 249 14.27 -13.18 5.76
C VAL A 249 15.47 -12.24 5.82
N GLN A 250 15.80 -11.71 7.00
CA GLN A 250 16.98 -10.86 7.21
C GLN A 250 18.29 -11.60 6.89
N LYS A 251 18.35 -12.90 7.14
CA LYS A 251 19.48 -13.76 6.76
C LYS A 251 19.50 -14.10 5.26
N LYS A 252 18.63 -13.48 4.45
CA LYS A 252 18.52 -13.67 3.00
C LYS A 252 18.25 -15.12 2.59
N VAL A 253 17.54 -15.88 3.42
CA VAL A 253 17.08 -17.22 3.05
C VAL A 253 16.14 -17.09 1.85
N ASN A 254 16.30 -17.99 0.87
CA ASN A 254 15.48 -17.99 -0.33
C ASN A 254 13.99 -18.12 0.03
N THR A 255 13.16 -17.23 -0.50
CA THR A 255 11.71 -17.16 -0.20
C THR A 255 10.99 -18.47 -0.48
N ASN A 256 11.34 -19.19 -1.55
CA ASN A 256 10.71 -20.47 -1.88
C ASN A 256 11.05 -21.56 -0.85
N VAL A 257 12.31 -21.58 -0.39
CA VAL A 257 12.73 -22.48 0.69
C VAL A 257 12.00 -22.15 1.98
N LEU A 258 11.85 -20.87 2.28
CA LEU A 258 11.11 -20.40 3.46
C LEU A 258 9.64 -20.81 3.43
N LEU A 259 8.96 -20.62 2.29
CA LEU A 259 7.57 -21.02 2.10
C LEU A 259 7.37 -22.53 2.27
N ILE A 260 8.21 -23.34 1.62
CA ILE A 260 8.18 -24.81 1.78
C ILE A 260 8.46 -25.19 3.23
N GLY A 261 9.44 -24.55 3.86
CA GLY A 261 9.80 -24.77 5.27
C GLY A 261 8.64 -24.48 6.22
N ILE A 262 7.88 -23.38 6.02
CA ILE A 262 6.69 -23.04 6.82
C ILE A 262 5.62 -24.11 6.66
N VAL A 263 5.34 -24.57 5.44
CA VAL A 263 4.33 -25.61 5.17
C VAL A 263 4.73 -26.92 5.86
N LEU A 264 5.97 -27.37 5.66
CA LEU A 264 6.46 -28.62 6.29
C LEU A 264 6.47 -28.50 7.81
N PHE A 265 6.89 -27.37 8.37
CA PHE A 265 6.85 -27.11 9.81
C PHE A 265 5.43 -27.22 10.36
N GLY A 266 4.45 -26.56 9.71
CA GLY A 266 3.04 -26.63 10.11
C GLY A 266 2.49 -28.06 10.05
N MET A 267 2.82 -28.82 8.99
CA MET A 267 2.40 -30.22 8.86
C MET A 267 2.99 -31.10 9.97
N VAL A 268 4.27 -30.97 10.28
CA VAL A 268 4.93 -31.75 11.33
C VAL A 268 4.38 -31.39 12.71
N MET A 269 4.26 -30.08 13.00
CA MET A 269 3.76 -29.64 14.31
C MET A 269 2.29 -30.00 14.51
N GLY A 270 1.48 -29.94 13.45
CA GLY A 270 0.08 -30.40 13.49
C GLY A 270 -0.02 -31.92 13.67
N ALA A 271 0.81 -32.71 13.00
CA ALA A 271 0.84 -34.16 13.18
C ALA A 271 1.29 -34.59 14.59
N LEU A 272 2.13 -33.78 15.25
CA LEU A 272 2.57 -33.98 16.62
C LEU A 272 1.54 -33.47 17.66
N GLY A 273 0.48 -32.79 17.24
CA GLY A 273 -0.53 -32.20 18.13
C GLY A 273 0.01 -31.04 18.98
N ILE A 274 1.05 -30.34 18.48
CA ILE A 274 1.67 -29.21 19.19
C ILE A 274 1.07 -27.86 18.74
N LEU A 275 0.69 -27.75 17.47
CA LEU A 275 0.05 -26.58 16.83
C LEU A 275 -1.23 -27.01 16.13
#